data_38c442451d8db5f6512d7a51148047a1
#
_entry.id   38c442451d8db5f6512d7a51148047a1
#
_cell.length_a   1.000
_cell.length_b   1.000
_cell.length_c   1.000
_cell.angle_alpha   90.00
_cell.angle_beta   90.00
_cell.angle_gamma   90.00
#
_symmetry.space_group_name_H-M   'P 1'
#
loop_
_entity.id
_entity.type
_entity.pdbx_description
1 polymer ?
#
loop_
_entity_poly.entity_id
_entity_poly.type
_entity_poly.pdbx_seq_one_letter_code
_entity_poly.pdbx_strand_id
1 'polypeptide(L)'
;RARILATARDVFAEQGFRRAEVKTIAQRAGVGKATIYRFFPSKDALLLTVVEENLTAIRDLVLGELLNGAPPLQRLENVCRAVARFLESERDFSRLLIQEAGEFLGPIQQRYLRLVEDNLPVADAFFNELRNDGYFVALSTRDTILMMVNLLVGTTYTWVLTGEGRLEHQAVSYMEVLVRGLRAGDA
;
A
#
# COMPACT_ATOMS: atom_id res chain seq x y z
N ARG A 1 -5.84 -14.44 16.68
CA ARG A 1 -6.27 -13.27 15.91
C ARG A 1 -5.57 -13.26 14.55
N ALA A 2 -4.22 -13.31 14.49
CA ALA A 2 -3.45 -13.27 13.24
C ALA A 2 -3.90 -14.34 12.22
N ARG A 3 -4.11 -15.60 12.66
CA ARG A 3 -4.60 -16.67 11.77
C ARG A 3 -5.98 -16.37 11.16
N ILE A 4 -6.88 -15.71 11.89
CA ILE A 4 -8.19 -15.31 11.37
C ILE A 4 -8.00 -14.26 10.26
N LEU A 5 -7.13 -13.27 10.44
CA LEU A 5 -6.88 -12.21 9.47
C LEU A 5 -6.21 -12.73 8.20
N ALA A 6 -5.20 -13.60 8.32
CA ALA A 6 -4.60 -14.26 7.16
C ALA A 6 -5.63 -15.07 6.37
N THR A 7 -6.41 -15.91 7.06
CA THR A 7 -7.48 -16.70 6.40
C THR A 7 -8.57 -15.81 5.78
N ALA A 8 -8.93 -14.70 6.44
CA ALA A 8 -9.93 -13.77 5.91
C ALA A 8 -9.43 -13.11 4.63
N ARG A 9 -8.17 -12.66 4.58
CA ARG A 9 -7.54 -12.12 3.39
C ARG A 9 -7.66 -13.09 2.22
N ASP A 10 -7.24 -14.35 2.42
CA ASP A 10 -7.24 -15.37 1.38
C ASP A 10 -8.67 -15.63 0.87
N VAL A 11 -9.65 -15.79 1.77
CA VAL A 11 -11.06 -16.02 1.40
C VAL A 11 -11.66 -14.82 0.67
N PHE A 12 -11.37 -13.59 1.12
CA PHE A 12 -11.84 -12.38 0.43
C PHE A 12 -11.24 -12.24 -0.97
N ALA A 13 -9.96 -12.53 -1.14
CA ALA A 13 -9.29 -12.48 -2.44
C ALA A 13 -9.80 -13.55 -3.41
N GLU A 14 -10.08 -14.76 -2.93
CA GLU A 14 -10.59 -15.87 -3.74
C GLU A 14 -12.04 -15.64 -4.18
N GLN A 15 -12.90 -15.19 -3.27
CA GLN A 15 -14.35 -15.18 -3.47
C GLN A 15 -14.93 -13.78 -3.73
N GLY A 16 -14.15 -12.73 -3.50
CA GLY A 16 -14.62 -11.35 -3.37
C GLY A 16 -15.33 -11.13 -2.04
N PHE A 17 -15.30 -9.89 -1.54
CA PHE A 17 -15.89 -9.58 -0.23
C PHE A 17 -17.37 -9.94 -0.13
N ARG A 18 -18.17 -9.60 -1.15
CA ARG A 18 -19.64 -9.82 -1.10
C ARG A 18 -20.02 -11.28 -0.90
N ARG A 19 -19.37 -12.19 -1.63
CA ARG A 19 -19.69 -13.64 -1.61
C ARG A 19 -19.01 -14.39 -0.46
N ALA A 20 -17.93 -13.84 0.09
CA ALA A 20 -17.21 -14.46 1.18
C ALA A 20 -18.07 -14.57 2.45
N GLU A 21 -18.12 -15.76 3.02
CA GLU A 21 -18.87 -16.04 4.24
C GLU A 21 -17.96 -16.15 5.45
N VAL A 22 -18.34 -15.51 6.56
CA VAL A 22 -17.62 -15.63 7.84
C VAL A 22 -17.55 -17.09 8.33
N LYS A 23 -18.53 -17.92 7.94
CA LYS A 23 -18.51 -19.37 8.23
C LYS A 23 -17.33 -20.07 7.57
N THR A 24 -17.04 -19.75 6.31
CA THR A 24 -15.90 -20.30 5.55
C THR A 24 -14.58 -19.87 6.20
N ILE A 25 -14.47 -18.59 6.58
CA ILE A 25 -13.30 -18.07 7.28
C ILE A 25 -13.10 -18.81 8.62
N ALA A 26 -14.16 -18.98 9.40
CA ALA A 26 -14.12 -19.69 10.67
C ALA A 26 -13.64 -21.15 10.51
N GLN A 27 -14.19 -21.86 9.54
CA GLN A 27 -13.80 -23.25 9.25
C GLN A 27 -12.33 -23.37 8.84
N ARG A 28 -11.88 -22.54 7.89
CA ARG A 28 -10.48 -22.55 7.43
C ARG A 28 -9.50 -22.09 8.52
N ALA A 29 -9.90 -21.13 9.36
CA ALA A 29 -9.10 -20.67 10.50
C ALA A 29 -9.12 -21.64 11.69
N GLY A 30 -9.93 -22.72 11.66
CA GLY A 30 -10.05 -23.68 12.75
C GLY A 30 -10.60 -23.06 14.05
N VAL A 31 -11.59 -22.16 13.92
CA VAL A 31 -12.24 -21.48 15.06
C VAL A 31 -13.76 -21.46 14.90
N GLY A 32 -14.48 -21.22 15.96
CA GLY A 32 -15.92 -20.99 15.90
C GLY A 32 -16.26 -19.61 15.33
N LYS A 33 -17.41 -19.49 14.63
CA LYS A 33 -17.93 -18.20 14.11
C LYS A 33 -18.06 -17.14 15.24
N ALA A 34 -18.50 -17.55 16.43
CA ALA A 34 -18.58 -16.68 17.61
C ALA A 34 -17.22 -16.12 18.02
N THR A 35 -16.13 -16.87 17.82
CA THR A 35 -14.78 -16.40 18.09
C THR A 35 -14.39 -15.28 17.14
N ILE A 36 -14.77 -15.37 15.86
CA ILE A 36 -14.52 -14.28 14.90
C ILE A 36 -15.26 -13.03 15.32
N TYR A 37 -16.56 -13.11 15.61
CA TYR A 37 -17.37 -11.94 16.01
C TYR A 37 -16.97 -11.32 17.32
N ARG A 38 -16.32 -12.08 18.23
CA ARG A 38 -15.73 -11.52 19.45
C ARG A 38 -14.56 -10.55 19.15
N PHE A 39 -13.79 -10.79 18.08
CA PHE A 39 -12.67 -9.93 17.68
C PHE A 39 -13.08 -8.87 16.66
N PHE A 40 -14.01 -9.19 15.78
CA PHE A 40 -14.42 -8.37 14.64
C PHE A 40 -15.96 -8.32 14.62
N PRO A 41 -16.58 -7.19 15.00
CA PRO A 41 -18.04 -7.10 15.20
C PRO A 41 -18.86 -7.32 13.90
N SER A 42 -18.22 -7.19 12.74
CA SER A 42 -18.85 -7.42 11.42
C SER A 42 -17.84 -7.96 10.41
N LYS A 43 -18.34 -8.43 9.26
CA LYS A 43 -17.50 -8.82 8.11
C LYS A 43 -16.73 -7.60 7.56
N ASP A 44 -17.37 -6.41 7.56
CA ASP A 44 -16.74 -5.16 7.15
C ASP A 44 -15.58 -4.78 8.08
N ALA A 45 -15.78 -4.90 9.40
CA ALA A 45 -14.71 -4.66 10.38
C ALA A 45 -13.55 -5.63 10.20
N LEU A 46 -13.82 -6.88 9.86
CA LEU A 46 -12.79 -7.87 9.55
C LEU A 46 -12.01 -7.48 8.29
N LEU A 47 -12.67 -7.09 7.20
CA LEU A 47 -12.03 -6.62 5.97
C LEU A 47 -11.16 -5.39 6.24
N LEU A 48 -11.73 -4.38 6.90
CA LEU A 48 -11.01 -3.13 7.18
C LEU A 48 -9.79 -3.36 8.08
N THR A 49 -9.85 -4.35 8.99
CA THR A 49 -8.68 -4.74 9.79
C THR A 49 -7.61 -5.42 8.93
N VAL A 50 -7.99 -6.28 7.98
CA VAL A 50 -7.05 -6.87 7.01
C VAL A 50 -6.35 -5.77 6.21
N VAL A 51 -7.10 -4.78 5.72
CA VAL A 51 -6.52 -3.64 4.98
C VAL A 51 -5.57 -2.84 5.87
N GLU A 52 -5.96 -2.53 7.11
CA GLU A 52 -5.17 -1.74 8.05
C GLU A 52 -3.84 -2.42 8.42
N GLU A 53 -3.83 -3.75 8.64
CA GLU A 53 -2.58 -4.49 8.89
C GLU A 53 -1.60 -4.41 7.71
N ASN A 54 -2.10 -4.53 6.47
CA ASN A 54 -1.25 -4.43 5.28
C ASN A 54 -0.76 -2.99 5.02
N LEU A 55 -1.61 -1.97 5.23
CA LEU A 55 -1.19 -0.57 5.15
C LEU A 55 -0.11 -0.24 6.20
N THR A 56 -0.25 -0.81 7.41
CA THR A 56 0.76 -0.68 8.47
C THR A 56 2.07 -1.33 8.07
N ALA A 57 2.04 -2.53 7.48
CA ALA A 57 3.25 -3.19 6.98
C ALA A 57 3.94 -2.38 5.87
N ILE A 58 3.16 -1.80 4.94
CA ILE A 58 3.70 -0.90 3.91
C ILE A 58 4.35 0.33 4.55
N ARG A 59 3.70 0.97 5.52
CA ARG A 59 4.28 2.11 6.26
C ARG A 59 5.62 1.74 6.88
N ASP A 60 5.70 0.61 7.56
CA ASP A 60 6.91 0.19 8.26
C ASP A 60 8.06 -0.07 7.28
N LEU A 61 7.78 -0.65 6.10
CA LEU A 61 8.73 -0.77 5.00
C LEU A 61 9.21 0.61 4.51
N VAL A 62 8.29 1.53 4.26
CA VAL A 62 8.61 2.89 3.81
C VAL A 62 9.50 3.59 4.82
N LEU A 63 9.12 3.61 6.10
CA LEU A 63 9.90 4.26 7.15
C LEU A 63 11.29 3.62 7.31
N GLY A 64 11.39 2.30 7.21
CA GLY A 64 12.67 1.60 7.26
C GLY A 64 13.62 2.06 6.16
N GLU A 65 13.12 2.20 4.94
CA GLU A 65 13.94 2.67 3.81
C GLU A 65 14.24 4.17 3.87
N LEU A 66 13.29 5.01 4.33
CA LEU A 66 13.54 6.45 4.48
C LEU A 66 14.62 6.77 5.52
N LEU A 67 14.80 5.92 6.51
CA LEU A 67 15.68 6.15 7.66
C LEU A 67 17.03 5.40 7.58
N ASN A 68 17.34 4.68 6.49
CA ASN A 68 18.51 3.80 6.41
C ASN A 68 19.86 4.48 6.13
N GLY A 69 19.90 5.81 6.01
CA GLY A 69 21.12 6.59 5.84
C GLY A 69 21.75 6.54 4.45
N ALA A 70 21.17 5.88 3.47
CA ALA A 70 21.62 5.93 2.07
C ALA A 70 21.33 7.30 1.43
N PRO A 71 21.94 7.63 0.27
CA PRO A 71 21.62 8.85 -0.46
C PRO A 71 20.12 8.99 -0.75
N PRO A 72 19.53 10.21 -0.76
CA PRO A 72 18.08 10.41 -0.83
C PRO A 72 17.42 9.72 -2.03
N LEU A 73 17.99 9.82 -3.23
CA LEU A 73 17.43 9.15 -4.42
C LEU A 73 17.46 7.63 -4.30
N GLN A 74 18.50 7.07 -3.70
CA GLN A 74 18.59 5.63 -3.48
C GLN A 74 17.55 5.15 -2.45
N ARG A 75 17.32 5.93 -1.38
CA ARG A 75 16.25 5.64 -0.41
C ARG A 75 14.87 5.63 -1.10
N LEU A 76 14.62 6.60 -1.98
CA LEU A 76 13.38 6.69 -2.74
C LEU A 76 13.20 5.46 -3.66
N GLU A 77 14.23 5.07 -4.38
CA GLU A 77 14.22 3.85 -5.22
C GLU A 77 13.96 2.60 -4.37
N ASN A 78 14.65 2.49 -3.23
CA ASN A 78 14.46 1.37 -2.30
C ASN A 78 13.02 1.30 -1.77
N VAL A 79 12.40 2.44 -1.41
CA VAL A 79 10.98 2.52 -1.02
C VAL A 79 10.10 1.95 -2.13
N CYS A 80 10.27 2.42 -3.37
CA CYS A 80 9.46 1.94 -4.50
C CYS A 80 9.63 0.43 -4.70
N ARG A 81 10.86 -0.05 -4.65
CA ARG A 81 11.20 -1.46 -4.78
C ARG A 81 10.60 -2.31 -3.66
N ALA A 82 10.76 -1.89 -2.40
CA ALA A 82 10.25 -2.61 -1.24
C ALA A 82 8.72 -2.71 -1.26
N VAL A 83 8.03 -1.61 -1.55
CA VAL A 83 6.56 -1.59 -1.62
C VAL A 83 6.06 -2.42 -2.80
N ALA A 84 6.68 -2.32 -3.97
CA ALA A 84 6.29 -3.12 -5.13
C ALA A 84 6.48 -4.63 -4.88
N ARG A 85 7.60 -5.04 -4.27
CA ARG A 85 7.84 -6.44 -3.86
C ARG A 85 6.82 -6.94 -2.86
N PHE A 86 6.46 -6.10 -1.88
CA PHE A 86 5.40 -6.43 -0.92
C PHE A 86 4.08 -6.68 -1.64
N LEU A 87 3.66 -5.79 -2.55
CA LEU A 87 2.42 -5.93 -3.31
C LEU A 87 2.45 -7.13 -4.27
N GLU A 88 3.62 -7.48 -4.83
CA GLU A 88 3.79 -8.72 -5.60
C GLU A 88 3.64 -9.97 -4.72
N SER A 89 4.26 -9.99 -3.55
CA SER A 89 4.19 -11.13 -2.61
C SER A 89 2.80 -11.29 -2.01
N GLU A 90 2.10 -10.18 -1.79
CA GLU A 90 0.74 -10.11 -1.27
C GLU A 90 -0.30 -9.91 -2.41
N ARG A 91 -0.16 -10.70 -3.49
CA ARG A 91 -1.00 -10.54 -4.70
C ARG A 91 -2.49 -10.60 -4.41
N ASP A 92 -2.90 -11.45 -3.48
CA ASP A 92 -4.30 -11.57 -3.09
C ASP A 92 -4.81 -10.34 -2.37
N PHE A 93 -3.97 -9.70 -1.54
CA PHE A 93 -4.26 -8.41 -0.96
C PHE A 93 -4.38 -7.31 -2.02
N SER A 94 -3.44 -7.25 -2.97
CA SER A 94 -3.46 -6.29 -4.09
C SER A 94 -4.73 -6.43 -4.93
N ARG A 95 -5.14 -7.67 -5.22
CA ARG A 95 -6.40 -7.97 -5.91
C ARG A 95 -7.62 -7.51 -5.10
N LEU A 96 -7.63 -7.81 -3.80
CA LEU A 96 -8.70 -7.41 -2.88
C LEU A 96 -8.87 -5.89 -2.84
N LEU A 97 -7.78 -5.13 -2.70
CA LEU A 97 -7.82 -3.66 -2.71
C LEU A 97 -8.46 -3.12 -3.98
N ILE A 98 -8.10 -3.66 -5.14
CA ILE A 98 -8.61 -3.23 -6.44
C ILE A 98 -10.08 -3.59 -6.61
N GLN A 99 -10.48 -4.81 -6.23
CA GLN A 99 -11.86 -5.28 -6.37
C GLN A 99 -12.84 -4.53 -5.47
N GLU A 100 -12.42 -4.21 -4.25
CA GLU A 100 -13.28 -3.62 -3.22
C GLU A 100 -13.15 -2.09 -3.13
N ALA A 101 -12.27 -1.48 -3.94
CA ALA A 101 -12.06 -0.03 -3.94
C ALA A 101 -13.36 0.75 -4.18
N GLY A 102 -14.27 0.25 -5.01
CA GLY A 102 -15.54 0.92 -5.31
C GLY A 102 -16.49 1.02 -4.11
N GLU A 103 -16.56 -0.01 -3.27
CA GLU A 103 -17.51 -0.08 -2.14
C GLU A 103 -16.92 0.48 -0.84
N PHE A 104 -15.62 0.23 -0.61
CA PHE A 104 -14.93 0.63 0.62
C PHE A 104 -13.96 1.80 0.42
N LEU A 105 -14.07 2.52 -0.69
CA LEU A 105 -13.15 3.61 -1.02
C LEU A 105 -13.02 4.62 0.13
N GLY A 106 -14.14 5.12 0.66
CA GLY A 106 -14.13 6.10 1.74
C GLY A 106 -13.43 5.60 3.02
N PRO A 107 -13.83 4.46 3.60
CA PRO A 107 -13.16 3.89 4.77
C PRO A 107 -11.68 3.55 4.56
N ILE A 108 -11.31 3.01 3.38
CA ILE A 108 -9.92 2.70 3.05
C ILE A 108 -9.11 3.99 2.87
N GLN A 109 -9.66 4.96 2.13
CA GLN A 109 -9.04 6.26 1.93
C GLN A 109 -8.78 7.01 3.24
N GLN A 110 -9.74 7.01 4.17
CA GLN A 110 -9.57 7.65 5.47
C GLN A 110 -8.42 7.03 6.29
N ARG A 111 -8.25 5.70 6.22
CA ARG A 111 -7.14 5.01 6.88
C ARG A 111 -5.80 5.36 6.25
N TYR A 112 -5.76 5.35 4.95
CA TYR A 112 -4.57 5.73 4.19
C TYR A 112 -4.18 7.19 4.44
N LEU A 113 -5.13 8.15 4.38
CA LEU A 113 -4.83 9.57 4.62
C LEU A 113 -4.33 9.81 6.05
N ARG A 114 -4.93 9.19 7.05
CA ARG A 114 -4.41 9.27 8.42
C ARG A 114 -2.99 8.75 8.51
N LEU A 115 -2.70 7.61 7.87
CA LEU A 115 -1.36 7.05 7.85
C LEU A 115 -0.33 8.03 7.25
N VAL A 116 -0.69 8.73 6.18
CA VAL A 116 0.15 9.77 5.57
C VAL A 116 0.32 10.95 6.53
N GLU A 117 -0.76 11.46 7.12
CA GLU A 117 -0.75 12.60 8.03
C GLU A 117 0.09 12.32 9.29
N ASP A 118 -0.06 11.15 9.90
CA ASP A 118 0.69 10.73 11.09
C ASP A 118 2.21 10.63 10.84
N ASN A 119 2.63 10.41 9.60
CA ASN A 119 4.04 10.26 9.21
C ASN A 119 4.58 11.44 8.39
N LEU A 120 3.77 12.48 8.18
CA LEU A 120 4.15 13.64 7.38
C LEU A 120 5.45 14.33 7.84
N PRO A 121 5.75 14.48 9.15
CA PRO A 121 7.01 15.09 9.58
C PRO A 121 8.27 14.33 9.12
N VAL A 122 8.22 12.99 9.11
CA VAL A 122 9.35 12.16 8.62
C VAL A 122 9.49 12.30 7.11
N ALA A 123 8.37 12.29 6.40
CA ALA A 123 8.35 12.47 4.96
C ALA A 123 8.84 13.89 4.56
N ASP A 124 8.43 14.92 5.29
CA ASP A 124 8.90 16.29 5.06
C ASP A 124 10.42 16.42 5.20
N ALA A 125 11.00 15.84 6.25
CA ALA A 125 12.44 15.83 6.43
C ALA A 125 13.15 15.17 5.22
N PHE A 126 12.65 14.01 4.79
CA PHE A 126 13.20 13.30 3.64
C PHE A 126 13.04 14.07 2.32
N PHE A 127 11.85 14.59 2.02
CA PHE A 127 11.64 15.34 0.78
C PHE A 127 12.35 16.69 0.77
N ASN A 128 12.66 17.29 1.93
CA ASN A 128 13.53 18.47 1.99
C ASN A 128 14.95 18.16 1.57
N GLU A 129 15.50 16.98 1.91
CA GLU A 129 16.79 16.55 1.36
C GLU A 129 16.75 16.49 -0.17
N LEU A 130 15.72 15.87 -0.76
CA LEU A 130 15.54 15.80 -2.22
C LEU A 130 15.37 17.17 -2.87
N ARG A 131 14.64 18.10 -2.23
CA ARG A 131 14.46 19.47 -2.74
C ARG A 131 15.79 20.25 -2.73
N ASN A 132 16.63 20.04 -1.72
CA ASN A 132 17.97 20.64 -1.68
C ASN A 132 18.84 20.16 -2.85
N ASP A 133 18.62 18.95 -3.34
CA ASP A 133 19.28 18.37 -4.52
C ASP A 133 18.54 18.74 -5.84
N GLY A 134 17.52 19.61 -5.80
CA GLY A 134 16.80 20.10 -6.96
C GLY A 134 15.65 19.20 -7.45
N TYR A 135 15.24 18.21 -6.65
CA TYR A 135 14.11 17.33 -7.01
C TYR A 135 12.81 17.77 -6.32
N PHE A 136 11.67 17.58 -6.97
CA PHE A 136 10.32 17.83 -6.44
C PHE A 136 10.08 19.26 -5.91
N VAL A 137 10.83 20.24 -6.38
CA VAL A 137 10.80 21.62 -5.86
C VAL A 137 9.45 22.33 -6.00
N ALA A 138 8.65 21.93 -6.99
CA ALA A 138 7.35 22.54 -7.31
C ALA A 138 6.17 21.98 -6.51
N LEU A 139 6.37 20.89 -5.73
CA LEU A 139 5.29 20.17 -5.07
C LEU A 139 5.44 20.19 -3.55
N SER A 140 4.31 20.27 -2.84
CA SER A 140 4.31 19.99 -1.41
C SER A 140 4.65 18.50 -1.15
N THR A 141 5.16 18.18 0.04
CA THR A 141 5.41 16.80 0.44
C THR A 141 4.15 15.93 0.30
N ARG A 142 3.02 16.44 0.74
CA ARG A 142 1.72 15.75 0.63
C ARG A 142 1.35 15.45 -0.82
N ASP A 143 1.48 16.42 -1.71
CA ASP A 143 1.15 16.23 -3.12
C ASP A 143 2.14 15.28 -3.81
N THR A 144 3.41 15.34 -3.44
CA THR A 144 4.44 14.40 -3.92
C THR A 144 4.08 12.96 -3.51
N ILE A 145 3.73 12.73 -2.25
CA ILE A 145 3.30 11.41 -1.78
C ILE A 145 2.06 10.93 -2.55
N LEU A 146 1.04 11.77 -2.67
CA LEU A 146 -0.19 11.41 -3.38
C LEU A 146 0.08 11.06 -4.85
N MET A 147 0.93 11.81 -5.53
CA MET A 147 1.34 11.55 -6.91
C MET A 147 2.05 10.18 -7.02
N MET A 148 2.99 9.90 -6.13
CA MET A 148 3.72 8.61 -6.11
C MET A 148 2.79 7.44 -5.84
N VAL A 149 1.87 7.60 -4.90
CA VAL A 149 0.87 6.56 -4.59
C VAL A 149 -0.07 6.33 -5.76
N ASN A 150 -0.54 7.38 -6.43
CA ASN A 150 -1.39 7.25 -7.62
C ASN A 150 -0.67 6.49 -8.74
N LEU A 151 0.62 6.77 -8.95
CA LEU A 151 1.45 6.03 -9.90
C LEU A 151 1.55 4.55 -9.53
N LEU A 152 1.84 4.25 -8.26
CA LEU A 152 1.95 2.88 -7.76
C LEU A 152 0.61 2.13 -7.85
N VAL A 153 -0.49 2.77 -7.44
CA VAL A 153 -1.84 2.17 -7.51
C VAL A 153 -2.22 1.86 -8.96
N GLY A 154 -2.00 2.80 -9.88
CA GLY A 154 -2.27 2.59 -11.31
C GLY A 154 -1.42 1.46 -11.90
N THR A 155 -0.13 1.39 -11.54
CA THR A 155 0.78 0.33 -11.97
C THR A 155 0.33 -1.03 -11.41
N THR A 156 -0.02 -1.09 -10.12
CA THR A 156 -0.52 -2.30 -9.45
C THR A 156 -1.86 -2.76 -10.07
N TYR A 157 -2.75 -1.82 -10.38
CA TYR A 157 -4.01 -2.12 -11.05
C TYR A 157 -3.78 -2.81 -12.40
N THR A 158 -2.93 -2.23 -13.25
CA THR A 158 -2.60 -2.81 -14.55
C THR A 158 -1.95 -4.18 -14.41
N TRP A 159 -0.98 -4.32 -13.49
CA TRP A 159 -0.32 -5.60 -13.23
C TRP A 159 -1.28 -6.69 -12.74
N VAL A 160 -2.23 -6.36 -11.87
CA VAL A 160 -3.25 -7.32 -11.40
C VAL A 160 -4.17 -7.76 -12.54
N LEU A 161 -4.55 -6.83 -13.44
CA LEU A 161 -5.43 -7.12 -14.57
C LEU A 161 -4.76 -7.96 -15.66
N THR A 162 -3.54 -7.60 -16.05
CA THR A 162 -2.84 -8.23 -17.17
C THR A 162 -2.09 -9.49 -16.76
N GLY A 163 -1.60 -9.53 -15.52
CA GLY A 163 -0.71 -10.60 -15.04
C GLY A 163 0.68 -10.54 -15.68
N GLU A 164 1.00 -9.50 -16.45
CA GLU A 164 2.22 -9.40 -17.24
C GLU A 164 3.35 -8.68 -16.48
N GLY A 165 4.56 -9.19 -16.63
CA GLY A 165 5.78 -8.59 -16.10
C GLY A 165 5.88 -8.66 -14.58
N ARG A 166 6.89 -7.95 -14.03
CA ARG A 166 7.12 -7.80 -12.61
C ARG A 166 6.72 -6.39 -12.16
N LEU A 167 5.87 -6.31 -11.16
CA LEU A 167 5.42 -5.01 -10.59
C LEU A 167 6.61 -4.19 -10.10
N GLU A 168 7.58 -4.85 -9.43
CA GLU A 168 8.82 -4.20 -8.98
C GLU A 168 9.53 -3.47 -10.12
N HIS A 169 9.73 -4.14 -11.25
CA HIS A 169 10.45 -3.56 -12.39
C HIS A 169 9.69 -2.37 -13.01
N GLN A 170 8.38 -2.51 -13.18
CA GLN A 170 7.54 -1.45 -13.72
C GLN A 170 7.50 -0.22 -12.79
N ALA A 171 7.30 -0.45 -11.47
CA ALA A 171 7.22 0.63 -10.49
C ALA A 171 8.53 1.44 -10.39
N VAL A 172 9.69 0.76 -10.38
CA VAL A 172 11.00 1.41 -10.35
C VAL A 172 11.24 2.20 -11.64
N SER A 173 10.99 1.60 -12.82
CA SER A 173 11.18 2.29 -14.12
C SER A 173 10.30 3.55 -14.23
N TYR A 174 9.04 3.48 -13.82
CA TYR A 174 8.15 4.65 -13.87
C TYR A 174 8.56 5.72 -12.87
N MET A 175 9.04 5.32 -11.69
CA MET A 175 9.57 6.26 -10.70
C MET A 175 10.83 6.97 -11.22
N GLU A 176 11.75 6.28 -11.87
CA GLU A 176 12.93 6.89 -12.48
C GLU A 176 12.55 7.96 -13.52
N VAL A 177 11.57 7.66 -14.39
CA VAL A 177 11.07 8.63 -15.37
C VAL A 177 10.48 9.85 -14.69
N LEU A 178 9.66 9.63 -13.63
CA LEU A 178 9.04 10.70 -12.86
C LEU A 178 10.08 11.61 -12.20
N VAL A 179 11.06 11.03 -11.52
CA VAL A 179 12.14 11.75 -10.84
C VAL A 179 12.95 12.59 -11.81
N ARG A 180 13.30 12.03 -12.98
CA ARG A 180 14.03 12.76 -14.03
C ARG A 180 13.21 13.93 -14.57
N GLY A 181 11.90 13.75 -14.77
CA GLY A 181 11.01 14.79 -15.28
C GLY A 181 10.70 15.92 -14.28
N LEU A 182 10.91 15.67 -12.98
CA LEU A 182 10.65 16.64 -11.90
C LEU A 182 11.93 17.27 -11.32
N ARG A 183 13.07 17.03 -11.95
CA ARG A 183 14.32 17.74 -11.62
C ARG A 183 14.20 19.18 -12.12
N ALA A 184 14.57 20.15 -11.29
CA ALA A 184 14.71 21.54 -11.73
C ALA A 184 15.71 21.55 -12.89
N GLY A 185 15.29 22.05 -14.05
CA GLY A 185 16.19 22.18 -15.19
C GLY A 185 17.35 23.08 -14.84
N ASP A 186 18.52 22.79 -15.33
CA ASP A 186 19.64 23.72 -15.35
C ASP A 186 19.19 24.93 -16.20
N ALA A 187 18.73 26.01 -15.52
CA ALA A 187 18.34 27.25 -16.14
C ALA A 187 19.58 28.11 -16.38
#